data_af442f03dc68c330567724787efab91f
#
_entry.id   af442f03dc68c330567724787efab91f
#
_cell.length_a   1.000
_cell.length_b   1.000
_cell.length_c   1.000
_cell.angle_alpha   90.00
_cell.angle_beta   90.00
_cell.angle_gamma   90.00
#
_symmetry.space_group_name_H-M   'P 1'
#
loop_
_entity.id
_entity.type
_entity.pdbx_description
1 polymer ?
#
loop_
_entity_poly.entity_id
_entity_poly.type
_entity_poly.pdbx_seq_one_letter_code
_entity_poly.pdbx_strand_id
1 'polypeptide(L)'
;MGQKDITEKLLEDYNDVFADIVNVLLFRGNRIVKEESLKEAKVKSQYKAEAGKLHEQERDVAKYWQDGNVLVAICGLENQTAEEKYMPLRVFSYDGASYRRQLLSENDENPIVPVVSLVLHFGIKEWSSPHNLKGVIDIPKELEPYVNDYKANIFNIAFLDDETVQMFQSDFRIVADFFVQKRKNKDYVPDEHKIKHVDEMLKLLQVLTGDDRYNVKFSEAEKKEDIKMCDVMEKAVAEERINSIKILVSSLEEFGISSEAIIEKVMEKFNFSRDEATKYVNK
;
A
#
# COMPACT_ATOMS: atom_id res chain seq x y z
N MET A 1 -9.31 6.38 -10.90
CA MET A 1 -8.42 5.69 -9.96
C MET A 1 -7.02 6.19 -10.21
N GLY A 2 -6.36 6.77 -9.21
CA GLY A 2 -5.02 7.34 -9.33
C GLY A 2 -3.95 6.24 -9.30
N GLN A 3 -2.73 6.57 -9.74
CA GLN A 3 -1.59 5.62 -9.69
C GLN A 3 -1.31 5.14 -8.25
N LYS A 4 -1.50 6.02 -7.27
CA LYS A 4 -1.38 5.74 -5.84
C LYS A 4 -2.34 4.62 -5.39
N ASP A 5 -3.62 4.76 -5.71
CA ASP A 5 -4.65 3.78 -5.32
C ASP A 5 -4.37 2.39 -5.91
N ILE A 6 -3.81 2.34 -7.14
CA ILE A 6 -3.44 1.08 -7.79
C ILE A 6 -2.26 0.41 -7.08
N THR A 7 -1.24 1.19 -6.68
CA THR A 7 -0.03 0.63 -6.05
C THR A 7 -0.28 0.20 -4.60
N GLU A 8 -1.10 0.93 -3.84
CA GLU A 8 -1.54 0.52 -2.50
C GLU A 8 -2.27 -0.83 -2.57
N LYS A 9 -3.25 -0.95 -3.45
CA LYS A 9 -4.00 -2.21 -3.66
C LYS A 9 -3.12 -3.38 -4.05
N LEU A 10 -2.11 -3.17 -4.90
CA LEU A 10 -1.20 -4.23 -5.32
C LEU A 10 -0.40 -4.80 -4.13
N LEU A 11 0.10 -3.94 -3.24
CA LEU A 11 0.80 -4.38 -2.04
C LEU A 11 -0.13 -5.08 -1.04
N GLU A 12 -1.31 -4.52 -0.81
CA GLU A 12 -2.30 -5.05 0.14
C GLU A 12 -2.95 -6.35 -0.33
N ASP A 13 -2.87 -6.68 -1.61
CA ASP A 13 -3.41 -7.94 -2.15
C ASP A 13 -2.51 -9.15 -1.84
N TYR A 14 -1.26 -8.95 -1.42
CA TYR A 14 -0.45 -10.04 -0.89
C TYR A 14 -1.02 -10.56 0.43
N ASN A 15 -1.16 -11.88 0.55
CA ASN A 15 -1.81 -12.50 1.71
C ASN A 15 -1.09 -12.23 3.03
N ASP A 16 0.24 -12.16 3.04
CA ASP A 16 1.03 -11.84 4.21
C ASP A 16 0.82 -10.38 4.65
N VAL A 17 0.76 -9.45 3.70
CA VAL A 17 0.48 -8.02 3.97
C VAL A 17 -0.95 -7.86 4.48
N PHE A 18 -1.92 -8.48 3.81
CA PHE A 18 -3.32 -8.43 4.21
C PHE A 18 -3.54 -9.02 5.62
N ALA A 19 -2.99 -10.21 5.89
CA ALA A 19 -3.07 -10.86 7.20
C ALA A 19 -2.45 -10.00 8.29
N ASP A 20 -1.32 -9.37 8.00
CA ASP A 20 -0.61 -8.51 8.95
C ASP A 20 -1.42 -7.26 9.31
N ILE A 21 -2.01 -6.58 8.31
CA ILE A 21 -2.91 -5.44 8.52
C ILE A 21 -4.07 -5.83 9.44
N VAL A 22 -4.76 -6.94 9.14
CA VAL A 22 -5.89 -7.42 9.93
C VAL A 22 -5.45 -7.79 11.34
N ASN A 23 -4.33 -8.50 11.50
CA ASN A 23 -3.81 -8.91 12.80
C ASN A 23 -3.40 -7.72 13.68
N VAL A 24 -2.77 -6.72 13.12
CA VAL A 24 -2.35 -5.54 13.89
C VAL A 24 -3.56 -4.69 14.25
N LEU A 25 -4.39 -4.33 13.28
CA LEU A 25 -5.46 -3.36 13.48
C LEU A 25 -6.68 -3.90 14.23
N LEU A 26 -7.05 -5.18 14.01
CA LEU A 26 -8.19 -5.79 14.71
C LEU A 26 -7.77 -6.58 15.95
N PHE A 27 -6.62 -7.26 15.91
CA PHE A 27 -6.22 -8.21 16.93
C PHE A 27 -5.00 -7.76 17.75
N ARG A 28 -4.59 -6.47 17.63
CA ARG A 28 -3.50 -5.86 18.38
C ARG A 28 -2.19 -6.67 18.27
N GLY A 29 -1.85 -7.10 17.05
CA GLY A 29 -0.64 -7.85 16.76
C GLY A 29 -0.73 -9.36 17.03
N ASN A 30 -1.82 -9.86 17.61
CA ASN A 30 -2.02 -11.32 17.73
C ASN A 30 -2.19 -11.94 16.34
N ARG A 31 -1.39 -12.96 16.02
CA ARG A 31 -1.32 -13.62 14.70
C ARG A 31 -2.45 -14.65 14.53
N ILE A 32 -3.69 -14.17 14.50
CA ILE A 32 -4.91 -14.98 14.39
C ILE A 32 -5.18 -15.35 12.93
N VAL A 33 -5.02 -14.38 12.03
CA VAL A 33 -5.17 -14.60 10.57
C VAL A 33 -3.83 -14.99 10.00
N LYS A 34 -3.74 -16.17 9.39
CA LYS A 34 -2.51 -16.66 8.73
C LYS A 34 -2.59 -16.41 7.23
N GLU A 35 -1.47 -16.13 6.58
CA GLU A 35 -1.44 -15.88 5.13
C GLU A 35 -1.99 -17.05 4.30
N GLU A 36 -1.69 -18.29 4.70
CA GLU A 36 -2.20 -19.51 4.06
C GLU A 36 -3.70 -19.74 4.26
N SER A 37 -4.31 -19.06 5.24
CA SER A 37 -5.75 -19.12 5.50
C SER A 37 -6.58 -18.15 4.66
N LEU A 38 -5.92 -17.31 3.85
CA LEU A 38 -6.57 -16.30 3.02
C LEU A 38 -6.71 -16.77 1.57
N LYS A 39 -7.89 -16.55 1.00
CA LYS A 39 -8.17 -16.74 -0.43
C LYS A 39 -8.82 -15.50 -1.01
N GLU A 40 -8.57 -15.24 -2.29
CA GLU A 40 -9.16 -14.10 -2.99
C GLU A 40 -10.69 -14.14 -2.94
N ALA A 41 -11.28 -13.02 -2.61
CA ALA A 41 -12.71 -12.81 -2.68
C ALA A 41 -13.06 -11.87 -3.86
N LYS A 42 -14.26 -12.03 -4.40
CA LYS A 42 -14.73 -11.11 -5.46
C LYS A 42 -15.01 -9.74 -4.86
N VAL A 43 -14.20 -8.75 -5.24
CA VAL A 43 -14.33 -7.36 -4.76
C VAL A 43 -15.48 -6.60 -5.43
N LYS A 44 -15.90 -7.02 -6.63
CA LYS A 44 -16.94 -6.35 -7.42
C LYS A 44 -18.34 -6.83 -7.06
N SER A 45 -19.22 -5.89 -6.83
CA SER A 45 -20.66 -6.10 -6.74
C SER A 45 -21.35 -5.26 -7.80
N GLN A 46 -22.02 -5.90 -8.75
CA GLN A 46 -22.78 -5.22 -9.79
C GLN A 46 -24.28 -5.21 -9.43
N TYR A 47 -24.89 -4.05 -9.53
CA TYR A 47 -26.35 -3.94 -9.44
C TYR A 47 -26.90 -3.02 -10.52
N LYS A 48 -28.10 -3.34 -10.99
CA LYS A 48 -28.80 -2.53 -11.98
C LYS A 48 -29.55 -1.41 -11.25
N ALA A 49 -29.10 -0.17 -11.41
CA ALA A 49 -29.82 0.98 -10.88
C ALA A 49 -31.01 1.38 -11.77
N GLU A 50 -31.89 2.21 -11.25
CA GLU A 50 -32.93 2.86 -12.04
C GLU A 50 -32.32 3.61 -13.22
N ALA A 51 -32.98 3.60 -14.37
CA ALA A 51 -32.50 4.12 -15.66
C ALA A 51 -31.50 3.21 -16.42
N GLY A 52 -31.37 1.94 -16.07
CA GLY A 52 -30.65 0.97 -16.88
C GLY A 52 -29.12 1.07 -16.82
N LYS A 53 -28.55 1.93 -15.98
CA LYS A 53 -27.10 2.00 -15.75
C LYS A 53 -26.67 0.89 -14.80
N LEU A 54 -25.61 0.19 -15.20
CA LEU A 54 -24.89 -0.71 -14.29
C LEU A 54 -24.05 0.13 -13.33
N HIS A 55 -24.29 -0.03 -12.03
CA HIS A 55 -23.42 0.50 -11.00
C HIS A 55 -22.55 -0.62 -10.47
N GLU A 56 -21.23 -0.42 -10.50
CA GLU A 56 -20.26 -1.29 -9.85
C GLU A 56 -19.93 -0.69 -8.49
N GLN A 57 -20.07 -1.51 -7.46
CA GLN A 57 -19.45 -1.24 -6.16
C GLN A 57 -18.24 -2.16 -6.02
N GLU A 58 -17.09 -1.58 -5.84
CA GLU A 58 -15.82 -2.30 -5.74
C GLU A 58 -15.12 -1.89 -4.45
N ARG A 59 -14.72 -2.89 -3.65
CA ARG A 59 -13.76 -2.71 -2.57
C ARG A 59 -12.36 -2.69 -3.14
N ASP A 60 -11.44 -2.08 -2.40
CA ASP A 60 -10.06 -2.06 -2.82
C ASP A 60 -9.46 -3.45 -2.82
N VAL A 61 -9.51 -4.16 -1.69
CA VAL A 61 -9.10 -5.57 -1.56
C VAL A 61 -10.10 -6.33 -0.70
N ALA A 62 -10.37 -7.59 -1.01
CA ALA A 62 -11.16 -8.46 -0.14
C ALA A 62 -10.65 -9.91 -0.19
N LYS A 63 -10.63 -10.55 0.96
CA LYS A 63 -10.20 -11.95 1.13
C LYS A 63 -11.24 -12.76 1.91
N TYR A 64 -11.39 -14.02 1.53
CA TYR A 64 -12.02 -15.04 2.36
C TYR A 64 -11.01 -15.53 3.39
N TRP A 65 -11.36 -15.44 4.66
CA TRP A 65 -10.59 -16.06 5.72
C TRP A 65 -11.17 -17.43 6.03
N GLN A 66 -10.35 -18.47 5.93
CA GLN A 66 -10.74 -19.87 6.10
C GLN A 66 -9.95 -20.52 7.24
N ASP A 67 -10.60 -21.41 7.99
CA ASP A 67 -9.95 -22.36 8.89
C ASP A 67 -10.10 -23.76 8.29
N GLY A 68 -9.01 -24.29 7.73
CA GLY A 68 -9.06 -25.48 6.89
C GLY A 68 -9.97 -25.27 5.66
N ASN A 69 -11.06 -26.03 5.58
CA ASN A 69 -12.06 -25.92 4.50
C ASN A 69 -13.29 -25.08 4.89
N VAL A 70 -13.33 -24.55 6.13
CA VAL A 70 -14.48 -23.79 6.63
C VAL A 70 -14.23 -22.29 6.43
N LEU A 71 -15.17 -21.62 5.76
CA LEU A 71 -15.16 -20.16 5.67
C LEU A 71 -15.51 -19.57 7.04
N VAL A 72 -14.61 -18.71 7.57
CA VAL A 72 -14.76 -18.08 8.89
C VAL A 72 -15.31 -16.66 8.75
N ALA A 73 -14.77 -15.89 7.80
CA ALA A 73 -15.16 -14.50 7.56
C ALA A 73 -14.80 -14.04 6.16
N ILE A 74 -15.38 -12.90 5.75
CA ILE A 74 -14.97 -12.12 4.59
C ILE A 74 -14.37 -10.82 5.14
N CYS A 75 -13.09 -10.57 4.88
CA CYS A 75 -12.41 -9.35 5.28
C CYS A 75 -12.17 -8.46 4.06
N GLY A 76 -12.37 -7.15 4.19
CA GLY A 76 -12.15 -6.20 3.12
C GLY A 76 -11.37 -4.97 3.61
N LEU A 77 -10.51 -4.43 2.74
CA LEU A 77 -9.80 -3.17 2.94
C LEU A 77 -10.39 -2.11 2.00
N GLU A 78 -10.42 -0.89 2.47
CA GLU A 78 -10.86 0.30 1.74
C GLU A 78 -9.89 1.45 2.05
N ASN A 79 -9.18 1.94 1.04
CA ASN A 79 -8.15 2.96 1.18
C ASN A 79 -8.71 4.36 0.99
N GLN A 80 -8.44 5.26 1.92
CA GLN A 80 -8.88 6.64 1.87
C GLN A 80 -7.74 7.62 2.18
N THR A 81 -7.52 8.58 1.29
CA THR A 81 -6.56 9.68 1.53
C THR A 81 -7.24 10.93 2.06
N ALA A 82 -8.48 11.15 1.66
CA ALA A 82 -9.31 12.25 2.13
C ALA A 82 -10.48 11.70 2.93
N GLU A 83 -10.96 12.50 3.87
CA GLU A 83 -12.12 12.15 4.68
C GLU A 83 -13.40 12.09 3.81
N GLU A 84 -14.12 11.00 3.91
CA GLU A 84 -15.41 10.76 3.24
C GLU A 84 -16.53 10.70 4.30
N LYS A 85 -17.33 11.76 4.38
CA LYS A 85 -18.39 11.89 5.39
C LYS A 85 -19.33 10.68 5.44
N TYR A 86 -19.68 10.12 4.29
CA TYR A 86 -20.63 9.01 4.18
C TYR A 86 -19.95 7.63 4.14
N MET A 87 -18.72 7.52 4.60
CA MET A 87 -18.00 6.25 4.66
C MET A 87 -18.75 5.13 5.41
N PRO A 88 -19.43 5.39 6.56
CA PRO A 88 -20.22 4.35 7.21
C PRO A 88 -21.35 3.80 6.32
N LEU A 89 -22.00 4.64 5.53
CA LEU A 89 -23.03 4.21 4.58
C LEU A 89 -22.43 3.40 3.41
N ARG A 90 -21.26 3.79 2.97
CA ARG A 90 -20.53 3.11 1.90
C ARG A 90 -20.07 1.71 2.34
N VAL A 91 -19.48 1.59 3.53
CA VAL A 91 -19.09 0.30 4.13
C VAL A 91 -20.32 -0.59 4.36
N PHE A 92 -21.41 -0.04 4.91
CA PHE A 92 -22.67 -0.76 5.08
C PHE A 92 -23.19 -1.35 3.75
N SER A 93 -23.10 -0.57 2.67
CA SER A 93 -23.51 -1.02 1.33
C SER A 93 -22.65 -2.19 0.82
N TYR A 94 -21.34 -2.13 1.00
CA TYR A 94 -20.41 -3.20 0.62
C TYR A 94 -20.65 -4.48 1.43
N ASP A 95 -20.80 -4.34 2.74
CA ASP A 95 -21.04 -5.46 3.63
C ASP A 95 -22.39 -6.11 3.35
N GLY A 96 -23.44 -5.29 3.14
CA GLY A 96 -24.75 -5.74 2.73
C GLY A 96 -24.73 -6.50 1.39
N ALA A 97 -23.98 -6.01 0.41
CA ALA A 97 -23.79 -6.72 -0.86
C ALA A 97 -23.07 -8.07 -0.69
N SER A 98 -22.09 -8.14 0.23
CA SER A 98 -21.39 -9.38 0.55
C SER A 98 -22.29 -10.38 1.27
N TYR A 99 -23.13 -9.96 2.21
CA TYR A 99 -24.15 -10.81 2.83
C TYR A 99 -25.17 -11.29 1.81
N ARG A 100 -25.67 -10.40 0.96
CA ARG A 100 -26.61 -10.78 -0.10
C ARG A 100 -26.02 -11.83 -1.03
N ARG A 101 -24.74 -11.72 -1.38
CA ARG A 101 -24.06 -12.72 -2.22
C ARG A 101 -24.01 -14.10 -1.54
N GLN A 102 -23.78 -14.16 -0.23
CA GLN A 102 -23.82 -15.40 0.52
C GLN A 102 -25.22 -16.03 0.48
N LEU A 103 -26.27 -15.23 0.62
CA LEU A 103 -27.66 -15.69 0.55
C LEU A 103 -28.07 -16.20 -0.84
N LEU A 104 -27.43 -15.69 -1.92
CA LEU A 104 -27.74 -16.06 -3.30
C LEU A 104 -26.78 -17.14 -3.84
N SER A 105 -25.82 -17.61 -3.06
CA SER A 105 -24.97 -18.72 -3.48
C SER A 105 -25.79 -20.03 -3.50
N GLU A 106 -25.63 -20.83 -4.55
CA GLU A 106 -26.39 -22.08 -4.73
C GLU A 106 -26.04 -23.18 -3.71
N ASN A 107 -25.09 -22.94 -2.82
CA ASN A 107 -24.70 -23.86 -1.75
C ASN A 107 -25.42 -23.49 -0.46
N ASP A 108 -26.68 -23.88 -0.33
CA ASP A 108 -27.53 -23.70 0.87
C ASP A 108 -26.97 -24.33 2.17
N GLU A 109 -25.95 -25.18 2.07
CA GLU A 109 -25.34 -25.87 3.21
C GLU A 109 -24.26 -25.06 3.94
N ASN A 110 -23.78 -23.97 3.37
CA ASN A 110 -22.74 -23.16 4.01
C ASN A 110 -23.35 -22.11 4.96
N PRO A 111 -22.89 -22.03 6.20
CA PRO A 111 -23.34 -20.99 7.11
C PRO A 111 -22.99 -19.60 6.58
N ILE A 112 -23.88 -18.62 6.83
CA ILE A 112 -23.58 -17.21 6.59
C ILE A 112 -22.49 -16.77 7.56
N VAL A 113 -21.39 -16.26 7.04
CA VAL A 113 -20.24 -15.82 7.81
C VAL A 113 -20.16 -14.30 7.93
N PRO A 114 -19.52 -13.78 9.00
CA PRO A 114 -19.36 -12.35 9.20
C PRO A 114 -18.60 -11.69 8.04
N VAL A 115 -18.97 -10.45 7.74
CA VAL A 115 -18.25 -9.57 6.83
C VAL A 115 -17.63 -8.45 7.67
N VAL A 116 -16.33 -8.24 7.55
CA VAL A 116 -15.58 -7.24 8.30
C VAL A 116 -14.82 -6.35 7.33
N SER A 117 -15.13 -5.05 7.32
CA SER A 117 -14.43 -4.07 6.50
C SER A 117 -13.59 -3.14 7.37
N LEU A 118 -12.34 -2.91 6.94
CA LEU A 118 -11.41 -1.97 7.53
C LEU A 118 -11.23 -0.81 6.55
N VAL A 119 -11.38 0.42 7.04
CA VAL A 119 -11.07 1.63 6.28
C VAL A 119 -9.69 2.12 6.73
N LEU A 120 -8.73 2.14 5.82
CA LEU A 120 -7.38 2.61 6.06
C LEU A 120 -7.29 4.08 5.62
N HIS A 121 -7.22 4.99 6.58
CA HIS A 121 -7.12 6.42 6.30
C HIS A 121 -5.67 6.88 6.34
N PHE A 122 -5.14 7.26 5.18
CA PHE A 122 -3.76 7.71 4.97
C PHE A 122 -3.60 9.24 4.98
N GLY A 123 -4.65 9.97 5.40
CA GLY A 123 -4.60 11.42 5.50
C GLY A 123 -3.71 11.90 6.64
N ILE A 124 -3.06 13.07 6.43
CA ILE A 124 -2.26 13.74 7.47
C ILE A 124 -3.12 14.51 8.50
N LYS A 125 -4.42 14.59 8.28
CA LYS A 125 -5.43 15.06 9.25
C LYS A 125 -6.18 13.85 9.78
N GLU A 126 -6.40 13.84 11.08
CA GLU A 126 -7.17 12.77 11.72
C GLU A 126 -8.61 12.77 11.22
N TRP A 127 -9.18 11.59 11.06
CA TRP A 127 -10.58 11.44 10.67
C TRP A 127 -11.50 12.02 11.74
N SER A 128 -12.32 12.99 11.40
CA SER A 128 -13.18 13.72 12.32
C SER A 128 -14.69 13.44 12.11
N SER A 129 -15.09 12.94 10.94
CA SER A 129 -16.47 12.57 10.67
C SER A 129 -16.94 11.38 11.49
N PRO A 130 -18.24 11.24 11.77
CA PRO A 130 -18.76 10.10 12.50
C PRO A 130 -18.36 8.75 11.88
N HIS A 131 -18.07 7.80 12.74
CA HIS A 131 -17.69 6.42 12.34
C HIS A 131 -18.91 5.49 12.21
N ASN A 132 -20.12 6.00 12.37
CA ASN A 132 -21.33 5.22 12.40
C ASN A 132 -22.44 5.84 11.54
N LEU A 133 -23.36 5.00 11.08
CA LEU A 133 -24.43 5.38 10.17
C LEU A 133 -25.34 6.47 10.76
N LYS A 134 -25.76 6.32 12.02
CA LYS A 134 -26.63 7.31 12.68
C LYS A 134 -26.01 8.70 12.75
N GLY A 135 -24.68 8.79 12.82
CA GLY A 135 -23.95 10.07 12.87
C GLY A 135 -23.90 10.81 11.55
N VAL A 136 -24.20 10.16 10.42
CA VAL A 136 -24.08 10.75 9.07
C VAL A 136 -25.41 10.95 8.35
N ILE A 137 -26.51 10.52 8.95
CA ILE A 137 -27.87 10.69 8.40
C ILE A 137 -28.75 11.51 9.35
N ASP A 138 -29.66 12.27 8.79
CA ASP A 138 -30.65 13.02 9.58
C ASP A 138 -31.82 12.11 9.96
N ILE A 139 -32.01 11.89 11.28
CA ILE A 139 -33.05 11.00 11.80
C ILE A 139 -34.04 11.82 12.59
N PRO A 140 -35.33 11.85 12.17
CA PRO A 140 -36.39 12.41 13.00
C PRO A 140 -36.46 11.69 14.35
N LYS A 141 -36.75 12.43 15.45
CA LYS A 141 -36.76 11.87 16.82
C LYS A 141 -37.66 10.65 16.96
N GLU A 142 -38.79 10.67 16.28
CA GLU A 142 -39.79 9.62 16.30
C GLU A 142 -39.32 8.33 15.66
N LEU A 143 -38.33 8.42 14.73
CA LEU A 143 -37.75 7.28 14.01
C LEU A 143 -36.46 6.76 14.65
N GLU A 144 -35.85 7.52 15.54
CA GLU A 144 -34.55 7.17 16.14
C GLU A 144 -34.52 5.75 16.76
N PRO A 145 -35.56 5.29 17.50
CA PRO A 145 -35.62 3.96 18.08
C PRO A 145 -35.66 2.81 17.05
N TYR A 146 -36.06 3.12 15.81
CA TYR A 146 -36.30 2.14 14.75
C TYR A 146 -35.16 2.09 13.72
N VAL A 147 -34.25 3.03 13.76
CA VAL A 147 -33.09 3.05 12.86
C VAL A 147 -31.95 2.24 13.50
N ASN A 148 -31.53 1.20 12.83
CA ASN A 148 -30.34 0.45 13.24
C ASN A 148 -29.06 1.25 12.93
N ASP A 149 -28.08 1.15 13.81
CA ASP A 149 -26.77 1.73 13.59
C ASP A 149 -25.82 0.74 12.95
N TYR A 150 -24.85 1.25 12.20
CA TYR A 150 -23.79 0.47 11.59
C TYR A 150 -22.45 1.20 11.74
N LYS A 151 -21.46 0.54 12.36
CA LYS A 151 -20.15 1.12 12.62
C LYS A 151 -19.15 0.72 11.54
N ALA A 152 -18.46 1.70 10.94
CA ALA A 152 -17.27 1.48 10.13
C ALA A 152 -16.02 1.40 11.01
N ASN A 153 -15.13 0.44 10.72
CA ASN A 153 -13.85 0.31 11.40
C ASN A 153 -12.82 1.18 10.66
N ILE A 154 -12.64 2.42 11.11
CA ILE A 154 -11.74 3.40 10.48
C ILE A 154 -10.45 3.48 11.29
N PHE A 155 -9.31 3.31 10.61
CA PHE A 155 -7.97 3.34 11.17
C PHE A 155 -7.16 4.48 10.55
N ASN A 156 -6.75 5.44 11.37
CA ASN A 156 -5.91 6.56 10.95
C ASN A 156 -4.44 6.11 10.90
N ILE A 157 -3.96 5.66 9.74
CA ILE A 157 -2.61 5.07 9.60
C ILE A 157 -1.51 6.07 9.97
N ALA A 158 -1.64 7.33 9.53
CA ALA A 158 -0.68 8.38 9.88
C ALA A 158 -0.65 8.73 11.39
N PHE A 159 -1.62 8.26 12.18
CA PHE A 159 -1.77 8.54 13.61
C PHE A 159 -1.51 7.33 14.51
N LEU A 160 -1.07 6.23 13.91
CA LEU A 160 -0.62 5.08 14.71
C LEU A 160 0.55 5.48 15.60
N ASP A 161 0.59 4.93 16.80
CA ASP A 161 1.73 5.07 17.68
C ASP A 161 2.89 4.17 17.22
N ASP A 162 4.09 4.50 17.70
CA ASP A 162 5.31 3.79 17.28
C ASP A 162 5.26 2.31 17.71
N GLU A 163 4.58 1.96 18.80
CA GLU A 163 4.39 0.58 19.26
C GLU A 163 3.54 -0.20 18.27
N THR A 164 2.42 0.37 17.81
CA THR A 164 1.54 -0.25 16.80
C THR A 164 2.26 -0.41 15.47
N VAL A 165 3.03 0.59 15.03
CA VAL A 165 3.84 0.48 13.80
C VAL A 165 4.83 -0.68 13.89
N GLN A 166 5.48 -0.87 15.05
CA GLN A 166 6.42 -1.96 15.29
C GLN A 166 5.75 -3.37 15.31
N MET A 167 4.44 -3.46 15.51
CA MET A 167 3.71 -4.72 15.45
C MET A 167 3.58 -5.29 14.05
N PHE A 168 3.65 -4.43 13.00
CA PHE A 168 3.64 -4.90 11.62
C PHE A 168 4.93 -5.66 11.30
N GLN A 169 4.77 -6.82 10.65
CA GLN A 169 5.87 -7.69 10.24
C GLN A 169 6.02 -7.78 8.72
N SER A 170 5.02 -7.32 7.97
CA SER A 170 5.05 -7.24 6.52
C SER A 170 5.56 -5.88 6.03
N ASP A 171 5.67 -5.74 4.72
CA ASP A 171 6.06 -4.48 4.09
C ASP A 171 5.10 -3.31 4.40
N PHE A 172 3.89 -3.59 4.91
CA PHE A 172 2.99 -2.54 5.38
C PHE A 172 3.57 -1.70 6.53
N ARG A 173 4.53 -2.25 7.28
CA ARG A 173 5.30 -1.50 8.29
C ARG A 173 5.97 -0.27 7.68
N ILE A 174 6.59 -0.41 6.51
CA ILE A 174 7.25 0.70 5.79
C ILE A 174 6.22 1.76 5.40
N VAL A 175 5.04 1.33 4.93
CA VAL A 175 3.95 2.24 4.56
C VAL A 175 3.43 3.00 5.78
N ALA A 176 3.15 2.29 6.87
CA ALA A 176 2.65 2.91 8.11
C ALA A 176 3.66 3.91 8.68
N ASP A 177 4.93 3.51 8.77
CA ASP A 177 6.01 4.37 9.26
C ASP A 177 6.21 5.62 8.39
N PHE A 178 6.17 5.46 7.07
CA PHE A 178 6.21 6.60 6.13
C PHE A 178 5.12 7.63 6.44
N PHE A 179 3.86 7.21 6.60
CA PHE A 179 2.76 8.15 6.86
C PHE A 179 2.84 8.77 8.26
N VAL A 180 3.28 8.02 9.27
CA VAL A 180 3.51 8.55 10.62
C VAL A 180 4.60 9.62 10.61
N GLN A 181 5.73 9.38 9.95
CA GLN A 181 6.81 10.35 9.82
C GLN A 181 6.38 11.58 9.01
N LYS A 182 5.69 11.40 7.89
CA LYS A 182 5.17 12.47 7.05
C LYS A 182 4.21 13.38 7.82
N ARG A 183 3.31 12.84 8.64
CA ARG A 183 2.43 13.64 9.51
C ARG A 183 3.23 14.48 10.50
N LYS A 184 4.31 13.94 11.04
CA LYS A 184 5.21 14.66 11.97
C LYS A 184 6.09 15.70 11.25
N ASN A 185 5.86 15.99 9.97
CA ASN A 185 6.67 16.88 9.10
C ASN A 185 8.17 16.52 9.13
N LYS A 186 8.47 15.23 9.13
CA LYS A 186 9.83 14.71 9.05
C LYS A 186 10.13 14.21 7.64
N ASP A 187 11.38 14.35 7.24
CA ASP A 187 11.89 13.57 6.11
C ASP A 187 11.82 12.09 6.47
N TYR A 188 11.37 11.27 5.51
CA TYR A 188 11.24 9.85 5.76
C TYR A 188 12.64 9.23 5.96
N VAL A 189 12.84 8.66 7.13
CA VAL A 189 14.03 7.88 7.48
C VAL A 189 13.60 6.43 7.60
N PRO A 190 13.95 5.56 6.62
CA PRO A 190 13.60 4.15 6.66
C PRO A 190 14.22 3.44 7.87
N ASP A 191 13.50 2.48 8.41
CA ASP A 191 14.05 1.53 9.38
C ASP A 191 14.80 0.38 8.67
N GLU A 192 15.34 -0.56 9.44
CA GLU A 192 16.05 -1.73 8.91
C GLU A 192 15.11 -2.89 8.51
N HIS A 193 13.83 -2.62 8.28
CA HIS A 193 12.88 -3.65 7.87
C HIS A 193 13.28 -4.25 6.52
N LYS A 194 13.21 -5.58 6.42
CA LYS A 194 13.46 -6.31 5.18
C LYS A 194 12.26 -6.24 4.27
N ILE A 195 12.48 -5.94 3.01
CA ILE A 195 11.43 -5.84 2.01
C ILE A 195 11.23 -7.20 1.35
N LYS A 196 10.02 -7.73 1.43
CA LYS A 196 9.63 -8.98 0.78
C LYS A 196 9.12 -8.74 -0.65
N HIS A 197 8.28 -7.74 -0.85
CA HIS A 197 7.66 -7.38 -2.14
C HIS A 197 8.35 -6.15 -2.74
N VAL A 198 9.60 -6.33 -3.16
CA VAL A 198 10.52 -5.22 -3.50
C VAL A 198 9.96 -4.32 -4.59
N ASP A 199 9.49 -4.87 -5.71
CA ASP A 199 9.05 -4.08 -6.86
C ASP A 199 7.80 -3.25 -6.54
N GLU A 200 6.82 -3.86 -5.87
CA GLU A 200 5.57 -3.21 -5.47
C GLU A 200 5.84 -2.14 -4.42
N MET A 201 6.69 -2.44 -3.44
CA MET A 201 7.04 -1.50 -2.38
C MET A 201 7.78 -0.29 -2.92
N LEU A 202 8.78 -0.48 -3.78
CA LEU A 202 9.53 0.62 -4.38
C LEU A 202 8.63 1.48 -5.28
N LYS A 203 7.77 0.86 -6.07
CA LYS A 203 6.82 1.58 -6.89
C LYS A 203 5.83 2.40 -6.05
N LEU A 204 5.35 1.85 -4.94
CA LEU A 204 4.49 2.56 -4.02
C LEU A 204 5.20 3.76 -3.40
N LEU A 205 6.43 3.60 -2.91
CA LEU A 205 7.23 4.68 -2.35
C LEU A 205 7.52 5.78 -3.40
N GLN A 206 7.85 5.42 -4.63
CA GLN A 206 8.02 6.38 -5.72
C GLN A 206 6.77 7.24 -5.92
N VAL A 207 5.60 6.60 -5.95
CA VAL A 207 4.31 7.31 -6.14
C VAL A 207 3.95 8.18 -4.93
N LEU A 208 4.23 7.71 -3.71
CA LEU A 208 3.92 8.44 -2.47
C LEU A 208 4.82 9.65 -2.23
N THR A 209 6.09 9.53 -2.61
CA THR A 209 7.11 10.56 -2.35
C THR A 209 7.36 11.47 -3.56
N GLY A 210 7.14 10.97 -4.78
CA GLY A 210 7.60 11.58 -6.02
C GLY A 210 9.13 11.54 -6.20
N ASP A 211 9.81 10.64 -5.47
CA ASP A 211 11.26 10.55 -5.44
C ASP A 211 11.74 9.42 -6.36
N ASP A 212 12.46 9.80 -7.43
CA ASP A 212 12.96 8.88 -8.44
C ASP A 212 14.06 7.93 -7.92
N ARG A 213 14.60 8.15 -6.72
CA ARG A 213 15.53 7.23 -6.07
C ARG A 213 14.90 5.86 -5.80
N TYR A 214 13.58 5.78 -5.68
CA TYR A 214 12.86 4.52 -5.56
C TYR A 214 12.65 3.78 -6.90
N ASN A 215 13.05 4.37 -8.04
CA ASN A 215 12.92 3.73 -9.36
C ASN A 215 14.12 2.82 -9.70
N VAL A 216 14.80 2.29 -8.70
CA VAL A 216 15.88 1.31 -8.87
C VAL A 216 15.31 -0.08 -9.12
N LYS A 217 16.04 -0.89 -9.90
CA LYS A 217 15.64 -2.27 -10.24
C LYS A 217 16.60 -3.26 -9.61
N PHE A 218 16.04 -4.26 -8.97
CA PHE A 218 16.79 -5.39 -8.44
C PHE A 218 16.61 -6.61 -9.35
N SER A 219 17.71 -7.31 -9.62
CA SER A 219 17.66 -8.58 -10.35
C SER A 219 17.01 -9.66 -9.49
N GLU A 220 16.51 -10.73 -10.12
CA GLU A 220 15.94 -11.87 -9.39
C GLU A 220 16.95 -12.57 -8.45
N ALA A 221 18.24 -12.42 -8.70
CA ALA A 221 19.28 -12.93 -7.80
C ALA A 221 19.40 -12.06 -6.54
N GLU A 222 19.42 -10.73 -6.71
CA GLU A 222 19.46 -9.77 -5.60
C GLU A 222 18.21 -9.87 -4.73
N LYS A 223 17.02 -10.06 -5.32
CA LYS A 223 15.75 -10.21 -4.58
C LYS A 223 15.69 -11.46 -3.69
N LYS A 224 16.57 -12.43 -3.90
CA LYS A 224 16.70 -13.59 -3.01
C LYS A 224 17.48 -13.29 -1.74
N GLU A 225 18.19 -12.17 -1.71
CA GLU A 225 18.87 -11.66 -0.53
C GLU A 225 17.89 -10.80 0.29
N ASP A 226 18.24 -10.56 1.54
CA ASP A 226 17.43 -9.72 2.43
C ASP A 226 17.63 -8.23 2.07
N ILE A 227 16.84 -7.70 1.14
CA ILE A 227 16.89 -6.29 0.75
C ILE A 227 16.26 -5.43 1.83
N LYS A 228 16.96 -4.40 2.26
CA LYS A 228 16.49 -3.36 3.16
C LYS A 228 16.42 -2.01 2.44
N MET A 229 15.74 -1.05 3.04
CA MET A 229 15.66 0.31 2.48
C MET A 229 17.01 1.01 2.37
N CYS A 230 17.98 0.71 3.24
CA CYS A 230 19.36 1.22 3.10
C CYS A 230 19.98 0.75 1.78
N ASP A 231 19.83 -0.53 1.42
CA ASP A 231 20.37 -1.10 0.18
C ASP A 231 19.76 -0.43 -1.05
N VAL A 232 18.46 -0.11 -0.97
CA VAL A 232 17.75 0.66 -2.01
C VAL A 232 18.38 2.03 -2.19
N MET A 233 18.63 2.76 -1.10
CA MET A 233 19.22 4.09 -1.14
C MET A 233 20.67 4.05 -1.63
N GLU A 234 21.47 3.10 -1.20
CA GLU A 234 22.83 2.91 -1.68
C GLU A 234 22.87 2.63 -3.19
N LYS A 235 21.99 1.75 -3.68
CA LYS A 235 21.86 1.45 -5.10
C LYS A 235 21.41 2.67 -5.91
N ALA A 236 20.44 3.43 -5.42
CA ALA A 236 19.97 4.65 -6.07
C ALA A 236 21.10 5.69 -6.22
N VAL A 237 21.87 5.91 -5.16
CA VAL A 237 23.03 6.81 -5.18
C VAL A 237 24.10 6.32 -6.17
N ALA A 238 24.34 5.01 -6.21
CA ALA A 238 25.30 4.43 -7.16
C ALA A 238 24.83 4.62 -8.61
N GLU A 239 23.55 4.38 -8.90
CA GLU A 239 22.98 4.57 -10.24
C GLU A 239 22.98 6.05 -10.67
N GLU A 240 22.65 6.98 -9.78
CA GLU A 240 22.71 8.42 -10.03
C GLU A 240 24.14 8.87 -10.34
N ARG A 241 25.13 8.36 -9.59
CA ARG A 241 26.55 8.62 -9.83
C ARG A 241 26.97 8.13 -11.21
N ILE A 242 26.61 6.90 -11.59
CA ILE A 242 26.88 6.33 -12.92
C ILE A 242 26.25 7.18 -14.02
N ASN A 243 25.02 7.62 -13.83
CA ASN A 243 24.29 8.43 -14.79
C ASN A 243 24.94 9.83 -14.97
N SER A 244 25.37 10.44 -13.89
CA SER A 244 26.10 11.71 -13.89
C SER A 244 27.44 11.58 -14.65
N ILE A 245 28.14 10.45 -14.51
CA ILE A 245 29.37 10.19 -15.25
C ILE A 245 29.08 10.07 -16.75
N LYS A 246 28.05 9.30 -17.14
CA LYS A 246 27.66 9.12 -18.54
C LYS A 246 27.29 10.45 -19.20
N ILE A 247 26.50 11.29 -18.52
CA ILE A 247 26.12 12.63 -19.01
C ILE A 247 27.37 13.50 -19.20
N LEU A 248 28.31 13.50 -18.25
CA LEU A 248 29.54 14.26 -18.36
C LEU A 248 30.37 13.78 -19.56
N VAL A 249 30.58 12.47 -19.70
CA VAL A 249 31.34 11.86 -20.82
C VAL A 249 30.70 12.23 -22.15
N SER A 250 29.40 11.97 -22.33
CA SER A 250 28.66 12.30 -23.56
C SER A 250 28.77 13.78 -23.92
N SER A 251 28.58 14.67 -22.94
CA SER A 251 28.70 16.09 -23.17
C SER A 251 30.10 16.54 -23.64
N LEU A 252 31.16 15.97 -23.04
CA LEU A 252 32.53 16.29 -23.41
C LEU A 252 32.91 15.71 -24.79
N GLU A 253 32.38 14.53 -25.15
CA GLU A 253 32.54 13.94 -26.49
C GLU A 253 31.87 14.82 -27.56
N GLU A 254 30.66 15.33 -27.31
CA GLU A 254 29.96 16.26 -28.22
C GLU A 254 30.73 17.53 -28.47
N PHE A 255 31.50 18.01 -27.49
CA PHE A 255 32.40 19.15 -27.64
C PHE A 255 33.74 18.80 -28.27
N GLY A 256 33.96 17.56 -28.70
CA GLY A 256 35.17 17.12 -29.38
C GLY A 256 36.40 17.00 -28.45
N ILE A 257 36.20 16.88 -27.17
CA ILE A 257 37.29 16.67 -26.19
C ILE A 257 37.86 15.28 -26.37
N SER A 258 39.19 15.15 -26.31
CA SER A 258 39.86 13.85 -26.46
C SER A 258 39.55 12.88 -25.31
N SER A 259 39.46 11.58 -25.62
CA SER A 259 39.18 10.55 -24.62
C SER A 259 40.14 10.60 -23.42
N GLU A 260 41.39 10.92 -23.64
CA GLU A 260 42.40 11.07 -22.58
C GLU A 260 42.02 12.20 -21.59
N ALA A 261 41.64 13.38 -22.12
CA ALA A 261 41.23 14.53 -21.30
C ALA A 261 39.89 14.26 -20.58
N ILE A 262 38.99 13.46 -21.18
CA ILE A 262 37.73 13.05 -20.55
C ILE A 262 38.04 12.09 -19.37
N ILE A 263 38.94 11.13 -19.54
CA ILE A 263 39.38 10.22 -18.47
C ILE A 263 39.93 11.02 -17.28
N GLU A 264 40.84 11.97 -17.53
CA GLU A 264 41.40 12.82 -16.48
C GLU A 264 40.33 13.61 -15.74
N LYS A 265 39.33 14.14 -16.48
CA LYS A 265 38.21 14.90 -15.89
C LYS A 265 37.28 14.03 -15.05
N VAL A 266 37.00 12.79 -15.47
CA VAL A 266 36.23 11.82 -14.70
C VAL A 266 36.98 11.42 -13.43
N MET A 267 38.29 11.17 -13.52
CA MET A 267 39.15 10.88 -12.33
C MET A 267 39.07 12.01 -11.32
N GLU A 268 39.26 13.26 -11.77
CA GLU A 268 39.23 14.46 -10.92
C GLU A 268 37.88 14.62 -10.21
N LYS A 269 36.80 14.55 -10.99
CA LYS A 269 35.46 14.91 -10.51
C LYS A 269 34.82 13.85 -9.62
N PHE A 270 35.10 12.55 -9.89
CA PHE A 270 34.46 11.43 -9.20
C PHE A 270 35.43 10.65 -8.30
N ASN A 271 36.67 11.11 -8.17
CA ASN A 271 37.74 10.48 -7.38
C ASN A 271 37.95 9.01 -7.76
N PHE A 272 38.00 8.74 -9.07
CA PHE A 272 38.24 7.40 -9.62
C PHE A 272 39.72 7.17 -9.93
N SER A 273 40.12 5.90 -9.87
CA SER A 273 41.36 5.46 -10.52
C SER A 273 41.23 5.55 -12.04
N ARG A 274 42.37 5.55 -12.74
CA ARG A 274 42.40 5.58 -14.20
C ARG A 274 41.65 4.41 -14.82
N ASP A 275 41.79 3.22 -14.25
CA ASP A 275 41.13 2.00 -14.72
C ASP A 275 39.63 2.06 -14.58
N GLU A 276 39.11 2.66 -13.50
CA GLU A 276 37.69 2.88 -13.30
C GLU A 276 37.15 3.92 -14.28
N ALA A 277 37.82 5.06 -14.45
CA ALA A 277 37.38 6.12 -15.36
C ALA A 277 37.37 5.65 -16.83
N THR A 278 38.36 4.84 -17.23
CA THR A 278 38.46 4.30 -18.59
C THR A 278 37.25 3.42 -18.97
N LYS A 279 36.62 2.72 -18.02
CA LYS A 279 35.42 1.90 -18.26
C LYS A 279 34.21 2.70 -18.76
N TYR A 280 34.17 3.99 -18.51
CA TYR A 280 33.06 4.87 -18.90
C TYR A 280 33.31 5.63 -20.22
N VAL A 281 34.56 5.75 -20.66
CA VAL A 281 34.95 6.53 -21.84
C VAL A 281 35.16 5.67 -23.09
N ASN A 282 35.50 4.40 -22.95
CA ASN A 282 35.79 3.46 -24.05
C ASN A 282 34.66 2.49 -24.36
N LYS A 283 33.40 2.93 -24.29
CA LYS A 283 32.23 2.10 -24.65
C LYS A 283 31.64 2.50 -25.97
#